data_32964e0528bda5737c6ce303bd9cef97
#
_entry.id   32964e0528bda5737c6ce303bd9cef97
#
_cell.length_a   1.000
_cell.length_b   1.000
_cell.length_c   1.000
_cell.angle_alpha   90.00
_cell.angle_beta   90.00
_cell.angle_gamma   90.00
#
_symmetry.space_group_name_H-M   'P 1'
#
loop_
_entity.id
_entity.type
_entity.pdbx_description
1 polymer ?
#
loop_
_entity_poly.entity_id
_entity_poly.type
_entity_poly.pdbx_seq_one_letter_code
_entity_poly.pdbx_strand_id
1 'polypeptide(L)'
;MSGYKLNIVVSDRAKKSITFRIISSDTVEVTVPRGTSNDYIIQLAEKKQSIIEKKLCEYRSFMRKNICFELAYGSYTPLFGILFGIYSEGDLYSYPDITALSGTFAEKLMLDPVSCRAGRFDCGFVIAPELFDEQIERALEAVYIALAKRYIPVRMAEIASKLGTECPPVKITSAKKQWGSCIHDKRHSNVRICFSWRVMLASIQAIDSVIVHELCHISEPNHGARFWRHVKNFMPDYSQSAEELHRLSGVIAACWHI
;
A
#
# COMPACT_ATOMS: atom_id res chain seq x y z
N MET A 1 -11.63 -30.67 11.99
CA MET A 1 -12.30 -29.46 11.51
C MET A 1 -11.23 -28.45 11.15
N SER A 2 -11.25 -27.91 9.94
CA SER A 2 -10.28 -26.88 9.51
C SER A 2 -10.41 -25.65 10.41
N GLY A 3 -9.28 -25.18 10.97
CA GLY A 3 -9.23 -24.03 11.89
C GLY A 3 -9.47 -22.68 11.20
N TYR A 4 -10.15 -22.67 10.03
CA TYR A 4 -10.42 -21.46 9.23
C TYR A 4 -11.75 -21.59 8.47
N LYS A 5 -12.31 -20.45 8.07
CA LYS A 5 -13.53 -20.31 7.27
C LYS A 5 -13.16 -20.06 5.80
N LEU A 6 -13.95 -20.62 4.88
CA LEU A 6 -13.82 -20.32 3.45
C LEU A 6 -14.88 -19.28 3.06
N ASN A 7 -14.44 -18.17 2.49
CA ASN A 7 -15.29 -17.16 1.85
C ASN A 7 -15.19 -17.34 0.32
N ILE A 8 -16.25 -17.82 -0.30
CA ILE A 8 -16.25 -18.15 -1.74
C ILE A 8 -16.72 -16.94 -2.53
N VAL A 9 -15.89 -16.46 -3.44
CA VAL A 9 -16.17 -15.34 -4.34
C VAL A 9 -16.18 -15.84 -5.78
N VAL A 10 -17.34 -15.73 -6.44
CA VAL A 10 -17.48 -16.06 -7.86
C VAL A 10 -17.00 -14.88 -8.70
N SER A 11 -16.11 -15.11 -9.65
CA SER A 11 -15.56 -14.08 -10.53
C SER A 11 -15.71 -14.43 -11.99
N ASP A 12 -16.38 -13.56 -12.75
CA ASP A 12 -16.52 -13.71 -14.20
C ASP A 12 -15.19 -13.51 -14.96
N ARG A 13 -14.19 -12.92 -14.31
CA ARG A 13 -12.83 -12.74 -14.85
C ARG A 13 -11.96 -13.99 -14.70
N ALA A 14 -12.29 -14.85 -13.76
CA ALA A 14 -11.58 -16.11 -13.55
C ALA A 14 -12.10 -17.17 -14.55
N LYS A 15 -11.35 -17.45 -15.60
CA LYS A 15 -11.80 -18.43 -16.64
C LYS A 15 -11.51 -19.89 -16.26
N LYS A 16 -10.39 -20.17 -15.61
CA LYS A 16 -9.95 -21.55 -15.25
C LYS A 16 -9.20 -21.65 -13.92
N SER A 17 -8.80 -20.53 -13.32
CA SER A 17 -7.98 -20.54 -12.11
C SER A 17 -8.82 -20.37 -10.85
N ILE A 18 -8.53 -21.19 -9.84
CA ILE A 18 -9.02 -21.01 -8.47
C ILE A 18 -7.88 -20.45 -7.64
N THR A 19 -8.12 -19.33 -6.96
CA THR A 19 -7.11 -18.67 -6.10
C THR A 19 -7.55 -18.67 -4.66
N PHE A 20 -6.59 -18.92 -3.75
CA PHE A 20 -6.79 -18.86 -2.30
C PHE A 20 -6.02 -17.65 -1.75
N ARG A 21 -6.70 -16.80 -1.02
CA ARG A 21 -6.15 -15.60 -0.40
C ARG A 21 -6.52 -15.56 1.09
N ILE A 22 -5.55 -15.37 1.95
CA ILE A 22 -5.80 -15.10 3.37
C ILE A 22 -6.32 -13.66 3.48
N ILE A 23 -7.50 -13.48 4.08
CA ILE A 23 -8.11 -12.16 4.28
C ILE A 23 -8.23 -11.80 5.77
N SER A 24 -8.20 -12.79 6.65
CA SER A 24 -8.13 -12.56 8.10
C SER A 24 -7.40 -13.71 8.81
N SER A 25 -7.27 -13.61 10.13
CA SER A 25 -6.62 -14.64 10.97
C SER A 25 -7.30 -16.01 10.94
N ASP A 26 -8.55 -16.07 10.48
CA ASP A 26 -9.38 -17.27 10.43
C ASP A 26 -10.15 -17.46 9.11
N THR A 27 -9.98 -16.55 8.14
CA THR A 27 -10.77 -16.57 6.91
C THR A 27 -9.90 -16.58 5.66
N VAL A 28 -10.23 -17.48 4.76
CA VAL A 28 -9.58 -17.66 3.45
C VAL A 28 -10.59 -17.38 2.35
N GLU A 29 -10.35 -16.36 1.55
CA GLU A 29 -11.12 -16.08 0.35
C GLU A 29 -10.73 -17.03 -0.77
N VAL A 30 -11.70 -17.66 -1.39
CA VAL A 30 -11.51 -18.54 -2.54
C VAL A 30 -12.20 -17.93 -3.74
N THR A 31 -11.44 -17.36 -4.67
CA THR A 31 -11.99 -16.84 -5.91
C THR A 31 -12.09 -17.96 -6.95
N VAL A 32 -13.29 -18.18 -7.46
CA VAL A 32 -13.60 -19.28 -8.38
C VAL A 32 -14.30 -18.79 -9.65
N PRO A 33 -14.17 -19.52 -10.78
CA PRO A 33 -14.98 -19.31 -11.97
C PRO A 33 -16.47 -19.60 -11.70
N ARG A 34 -17.36 -18.98 -12.48
CA ARG A 34 -18.78 -19.28 -12.46
C ARG A 34 -19.03 -20.76 -12.81
N GLY A 35 -19.91 -21.41 -12.03
CA GLY A 35 -20.24 -22.82 -12.20
C GLY A 35 -19.31 -23.82 -11.51
N THR A 36 -18.34 -23.35 -10.72
CA THR A 36 -17.52 -24.23 -9.87
C THR A 36 -18.37 -24.78 -8.72
N SER A 37 -18.41 -26.11 -8.53
CA SER A 37 -19.19 -26.74 -7.46
C SER A 37 -18.54 -26.54 -6.07
N ASN A 38 -19.35 -26.39 -5.04
CA ASN A 38 -18.86 -26.23 -3.67
C ASN A 38 -18.05 -27.45 -3.20
N ASP A 39 -18.46 -28.66 -3.57
CA ASP A 39 -17.76 -29.90 -3.19
C ASP A 39 -16.34 -29.92 -3.77
N TYR A 40 -16.19 -29.48 -5.02
CA TYR A 40 -14.86 -29.36 -5.63
C TYR A 40 -13.96 -28.34 -4.91
N ILE A 41 -14.56 -27.21 -4.49
CA ILE A 41 -13.82 -26.16 -3.75
C ILE A 41 -13.34 -26.70 -2.41
N ILE A 42 -14.21 -27.45 -1.68
CA ILE A 42 -13.88 -28.06 -0.38
C ILE A 42 -12.77 -29.09 -0.55
N GLN A 43 -12.89 -30.02 -1.51
CA GLN A 43 -11.85 -31.02 -1.79
C GLN A 43 -10.52 -30.36 -2.17
N LEU A 44 -10.55 -29.29 -2.94
CA LEU A 44 -9.33 -28.55 -3.30
C LEU A 44 -8.70 -27.83 -2.11
N ALA A 45 -9.53 -27.29 -1.21
CA ALA A 45 -9.06 -26.68 0.03
C ALA A 45 -8.43 -27.72 0.97
N GLU A 46 -9.04 -28.90 1.11
CA GLU A 46 -8.50 -30.03 1.88
C GLU A 46 -7.15 -30.48 1.30
N LYS A 47 -7.07 -30.66 -0.01
CA LYS A 47 -5.82 -31.03 -0.69
C LYS A 47 -4.70 -30.00 -0.48
N LYS A 48 -5.06 -28.73 -0.28
CA LYS A 48 -4.12 -27.62 -0.04
C LYS A 48 -4.02 -27.20 1.43
N GLN A 49 -4.63 -27.95 2.33
CA GLN A 49 -4.76 -27.61 3.75
C GLN A 49 -3.41 -27.23 4.38
N SER A 50 -2.37 -28.01 4.20
CA SER A 50 -1.04 -27.75 4.78
C SER A 50 -0.45 -26.40 4.32
N ILE A 51 -0.65 -26.05 3.04
CA ILE A 51 -0.18 -24.76 2.47
C ILE A 51 -1.02 -23.61 3.03
N ILE A 52 -2.32 -23.80 3.13
CA ILE A 52 -3.25 -22.79 3.68
C ILE A 52 -2.94 -22.53 5.16
N GLU A 53 -2.77 -23.59 5.95
CA GLU A 53 -2.45 -23.49 7.39
C GLU A 53 -1.08 -22.83 7.63
N LYS A 54 -0.07 -23.17 6.83
CA LYS A 54 1.23 -22.50 6.88
C LYS A 54 1.08 -21.00 6.63
N LYS A 55 0.38 -20.60 5.58
CA LYS A 55 0.12 -19.18 5.27
C LYS A 55 -0.70 -18.49 6.33
N LEU A 56 -1.69 -19.16 6.92
CA LEU A 56 -2.46 -18.63 8.06
C LEU A 56 -1.57 -18.42 9.29
N CYS A 57 -0.67 -19.35 9.56
CA CYS A 57 0.30 -19.23 10.65
C CYS A 57 1.26 -18.06 10.41
N GLU A 58 1.77 -17.90 9.18
CA GLU A 58 2.58 -16.76 8.77
C GLU A 58 1.81 -15.45 8.93
N TYR A 59 0.55 -15.39 8.47
CA TYR A 59 -0.34 -14.24 8.63
C TYR A 59 -0.58 -13.89 10.11
N ARG A 60 -0.93 -14.88 10.93
CA ARG A 60 -1.15 -14.70 12.39
C ARG A 60 0.13 -14.23 13.10
N SER A 61 1.27 -14.78 12.74
CA SER A 61 2.57 -14.35 13.26
C SER A 61 2.90 -12.91 12.84
N PHE A 62 2.60 -12.59 11.58
CA PHE A 62 2.74 -11.25 11.04
C PHE A 62 1.85 -10.26 11.79
N MET A 63 0.57 -10.57 11.98
CA MET A 63 -0.41 -9.72 12.68
C MET A 63 -0.06 -9.53 14.17
N ARG A 64 0.56 -10.52 14.83
CA ARG A 64 1.07 -10.37 16.21
C ARG A 64 2.28 -9.44 16.32
N LYS A 65 3.09 -9.36 15.26
CA LYS A 65 4.31 -8.55 15.22
C LYS A 65 4.09 -7.13 14.67
N ASN A 66 3.01 -6.92 13.95
CA ASN A 66 2.70 -5.65 13.30
C ASN A 66 1.42 -5.08 13.90
N ILE A 67 1.45 -3.78 14.14
CA ILE A 67 0.29 -3.04 14.61
C ILE A 67 -0.75 -3.07 13.50
N CYS A 68 -1.91 -3.72 13.72
CA CYS A 68 -3.09 -3.50 12.91
C CYS A 68 -3.57 -2.07 13.17
N PHE A 69 -3.77 -1.31 12.10
CA PHE A 69 -4.38 0.01 12.22
C PHE A 69 -5.90 -0.17 12.26
N GLU A 70 -6.50 0.33 13.27
CA GLU A 70 -7.94 0.55 13.28
C GLU A 70 -8.16 1.98 12.76
N LEU A 71 -8.87 2.14 11.65
CA LEU A 71 -9.11 3.47 11.06
C LEU A 71 -10.29 4.12 11.76
N ALA A 72 -10.08 4.53 13.00
CA ALA A 72 -11.06 5.15 13.89
C ALA A 72 -10.45 6.36 14.58
N TYR A 73 -11.29 7.23 15.14
CA TYR A 73 -10.81 8.33 16.01
C TYR A 73 -10.03 7.77 17.20
N GLY A 74 -8.94 8.42 17.55
CA GLY A 74 -8.04 8.01 18.62
C GLY A 74 -7.06 6.91 18.24
N SER A 75 -7.13 6.38 17.01
CA SER A 75 -6.18 5.40 16.50
C SER A 75 -5.09 6.05 15.65
N TYR A 76 -4.27 5.24 14.98
CA TYR A 76 -3.13 5.72 14.20
C TYR A 76 -3.11 5.10 12.81
N THR A 77 -2.58 5.86 11.84
CA THR A 77 -2.30 5.40 10.47
C THR A 77 -0.91 5.86 10.03
N PRO A 78 -0.15 5.08 9.23
CA PRO A 78 1.19 5.49 8.84
C PRO A 78 1.15 6.49 7.68
N LEU A 79 2.07 7.44 7.71
CA LEU A 79 2.46 8.28 6.58
C LEU A 79 3.98 8.34 6.56
N PHE A 80 4.60 8.06 5.42
CA PHE A 80 6.06 7.95 5.29
C PHE A 80 6.70 6.98 6.29
N GLY A 81 5.96 5.90 6.66
CA GLY A 81 6.41 4.92 7.65
C GLY A 81 6.35 5.40 9.11
N ILE A 82 5.80 6.58 9.37
CA ILE A 82 5.63 7.16 10.71
C ILE A 82 4.14 7.12 11.07
N LEU A 83 3.81 6.77 12.30
CA LEU A 83 2.43 6.73 12.78
C LEU A 83 1.90 8.13 13.08
N PHE A 84 0.75 8.45 12.50
CA PHE A 84 0.00 9.69 12.70
C PHE A 84 -1.34 9.36 13.34
N GLY A 85 -1.72 10.12 14.39
CA GLY A 85 -3.01 9.98 15.04
C GLY A 85 -4.17 10.40 14.13
N ILE A 86 -5.34 9.83 14.35
CA ILE A 86 -6.59 10.18 13.69
C ILE A 86 -7.46 10.89 14.73
N TYR A 87 -7.73 12.18 14.53
CA TYR A 87 -8.43 13.04 15.47
C TYR A 87 -9.69 13.63 14.85
N SER A 88 -10.71 13.88 15.67
CA SER A 88 -11.83 14.71 15.29
C SER A 88 -11.55 16.20 15.54
N GLU A 89 -12.28 17.10 14.90
CA GLU A 89 -12.16 18.53 15.20
C GLU A 89 -12.41 18.86 16.69
N GLY A 90 -13.25 18.09 17.38
CA GLY A 90 -13.51 18.23 18.81
C GLY A 90 -12.29 17.90 19.68
N ASP A 91 -11.42 17.01 19.23
CA ASP A 91 -10.21 16.61 19.96
C ASP A 91 -9.18 17.74 20.04
N LEU A 92 -9.19 18.68 19.08
CA LEU A 92 -8.29 19.84 19.08
C LEU A 92 -8.43 20.71 20.31
N TYR A 93 -9.63 20.79 20.89
CA TYR A 93 -9.88 21.53 22.14
C TYR A 93 -9.38 20.80 23.40
N SER A 94 -9.32 19.48 23.32
CA SER A 94 -8.84 18.63 24.44
C SER A 94 -7.32 18.46 24.43
N TYR A 95 -6.68 18.62 23.26
CA TYR A 95 -5.24 18.45 23.05
C TYR A 95 -4.68 19.65 22.29
N PRO A 96 -4.46 20.80 22.96
CA PRO A 96 -4.02 22.03 22.30
C PRO A 96 -2.66 21.93 21.60
N ASP A 97 -1.88 20.91 21.93
CA ASP A 97 -0.54 20.66 21.34
C ASP A 97 -0.58 19.78 20.08
N ILE A 98 -1.77 19.36 19.62
CA ILE A 98 -1.90 18.59 18.39
C ILE A 98 -1.65 19.51 17.20
N THR A 99 -0.56 19.26 16.48
CA THR A 99 -0.31 19.89 15.19
C THR A 99 -1.11 19.15 14.13
N ALA A 100 -2.28 19.67 13.79
CA ALA A 100 -3.06 19.16 12.66
C ALA A 100 -2.26 19.27 11.36
N LEU A 101 -2.41 18.31 10.46
CA LEU A 101 -1.94 18.41 9.08
C LEU A 101 -2.78 19.43 8.31
N SER A 102 -2.67 20.70 8.70
CA SER A 102 -3.15 21.81 7.89
C SER A 102 -2.28 21.95 6.63
N GLY A 103 -2.77 22.65 5.63
CA GLY A 103 -2.07 22.81 4.35
C GLY A 103 -0.58 23.17 4.47
N THR A 104 -0.23 24.07 5.39
CA THR A 104 1.15 24.51 5.66
C THR A 104 2.03 23.42 6.25
N PHE A 105 1.50 22.55 7.10
CA PHE A 105 2.26 21.42 7.66
C PHE A 105 2.44 20.31 6.60
N ALA A 106 1.40 20.04 5.83
CA ALA A 106 1.50 19.12 4.69
C ALA A 106 2.56 19.58 3.68
N GLU A 107 2.66 20.90 3.43
CA GLU A 107 3.72 21.48 2.60
C GLU A 107 5.12 21.27 3.19
N LYS A 108 5.27 21.50 4.47
CA LYS A 108 6.54 21.31 5.18
C LYS A 108 6.97 19.85 5.22
N LEU A 109 6.03 18.94 5.45
CA LEU A 109 6.24 17.49 5.40
C LEU A 109 6.66 17.02 4.00
N MET A 110 6.14 17.67 2.94
CA MET A 110 6.47 17.40 1.55
C MET A 110 7.87 17.87 1.16
N LEU A 111 8.31 18.99 1.73
CA LEU A 111 9.60 19.60 1.41
C LEU A 111 10.75 18.98 2.21
N ASP A 112 10.49 18.58 3.44
CA ASP A 112 11.49 17.96 4.31
C ASP A 112 10.87 16.91 5.25
N PRO A 113 10.60 15.70 4.73
CA PRO A 113 10.04 14.63 5.55
C PRO A 113 10.98 14.15 6.67
N VAL A 114 12.28 14.47 6.60
CA VAL A 114 13.27 14.06 7.60
C VAL A 114 13.20 14.97 8.83
N SER A 115 12.97 16.26 8.65
CA SER A 115 12.85 17.20 9.77
C SER A 115 11.58 16.96 10.60
N CYS A 116 10.54 16.42 9.98
CA CYS A 116 9.32 16.01 10.68
C CYS A 116 9.50 14.77 11.57
N ARG A 117 10.60 13.99 11.42
CA ARG A 117 10.94 12.89 12.34
C ARG A 117 11.37 13.36 13.73
N ALA A 118 11.83 14.58 13.88
CA ALA A 118 12.30 15.13 15.15
C ALA A 118 11.16 15.62 16.06
N GLY A 119 9.98 15.80 15.54
CA GLY A 119 8.81 16.25 16.29
C GLY A 119 7.94 15.06 16.68
N ARG A 120 8.05 14.61 17.92
CA ARG A 120 7.14 13.77 18.69
C ARG A 120 5.74 13.60 18.11
N PHE A 121 5.05 12.55 18.52
CA PHE A 121 3.65 12.10 18.46
C PHE A 121 2.50 13.15 18.35
N ASP A 122 2.80 14.39 18.07
CA ASP A 122 1.88 15.53 18.08
C ASP A 122 1.30 15.85 16.68
N CYS A 123 1.62 15.04 15.67
CA CYS A 123 1.12 15.21 14.31
C CYS A 123 0.01 14.20 14.04
N GLY A 124 -1.09 14.66 13.48
CA GLY A 124 -2.21 13.80 13.17
C GLY A 124 -3.06 14.29 12.01
N PHE A 125 -3.92 13.43 11.52
CA PHE A 125 -4.99 13.76 10.61
C PHE A 125 -6.19 14.27 11.41
N VAL A 126 -6.66 15.46 11.11
CA VAL A 126 -7.91 15.99 11.67
C VAL A 126 -9.01 15.81 10.64
N ILE A 127 -10.04 15.08 11.03
CA ILE A 127 -11.18 14.77 10.17
C ILE A 127 -12.43 15.35 10.82
N ALA A 128 -13.44 15.67 10.00
CA ALA A 128 -14.73 16.16 10.46
C ALA A 128 -15.31 15.26 11.58
N PRO A 129 -15.97 15.85 12.59
CA PRO A 129 -16.54 15.08 13.69
C PRO A 129 -17.69 14.17 13.23
N GLU A 130 -17.97 13.14 14.03
CA GLU A 130 -19.13 12.24 13.85
C GLU A 130 -19.14 11.41 12.55
N LEU A 131 -17.99 11.11 12.00
CA LEU A 131 -17.89 10.17 10.89
C LEU A 131 -17.90 8.72 11.39
N PHE A 132 -18.56 7.83 10.67
CA PHE A 132 -18.46 6.38 10.85
C PHE A 132 -17.17 5.84 10.24
N ASP A 133 -16.75 4.66 10.65
CA ASP A 133 -15.47 4.05 10.24
C ASP A 133 -15.24 4.06 8.72
N GLU A 134 -16.25 3.70 7.92
CA GLU A 134 -16.14 3.74 6.45
C GLU A 134 -15.95 5.16 5.90
N GLN A 135 -16.51 6.17 6.56
CA GLN A 135 -16.37 7.58 6.17
C GLN A 135 -14.99 8.11 6.56
N ILE A 136 -14.45 7.69 7.72
CA ILE A 136 -13.08 7.97 8.14
C ILE A 136 -12.09 7.39 7.12
N GLU A 137 -12.30 6.13 6.71
CA GLU A 137 -11.47 5.47 5.72
C GLU A 137 -11.44 6.24 4.39
N ARG A 138 -12.60 6.69 3.89
CA ARG A 138 -12.70 7.50 2.67
C ARG A 138 -12.07 8.88 2.80
N ALA A 139 -12.22 9.52 3.95
CA ALA A 139 -11.60 10.82 4.23
C ALA A 139 -10.08 10.69 4.22
N LEU A 140 -9.53 9.68 4.88
CA LEU A 140 -8.10 9.38 4.88
C LEU A 140 -7.60 9.03 3.47
N GLU A 141 -8.33 8.23 2.69
CA GLU A 141 -7.97 7.94 1.30
C GLU A 141 -7.83 9.25 0.49
N ALA A 142 -8.79 10.16 0.62
CA ALA A 142 -8.75 11.44 -0.08
C ALA A 142 -7.50 12.25 0.30
N VAL A 143 -7.14 12.28 1.57
CA VAL A 143 -5.92 12.94 2.06
C VAL A 143 -4.67 12.27 1.47
N TYR A 144 -4.56 10.93 1.55
CA TYR A 144 -3.42 10.22 0.97
C TYR A 144 -3.28 10.42 -0.53
N ILE A 145 -4.39 10.44 -1.28
CA ILE A 145 -4.38 10.76 -2.72
C ILE A 145 -3.86 12.17 -2.97
N ALA A 146 -4.31 13.16 -2.19
CA ALA A 146 -3.86 14.53 -2.32
C ALA A 146 -2.36 14.65 -2.02
N LEU A 147 -1.89 14.02 -0.96
CA LEU A 147 -0.48 13.97 -0.59
C LEU A 147 0.36 13.27 -1.67
N ALA A 148 -0.09 12.13 -2.17
CA ALA A 148 0.61 11.38 -3.21
C ALA A 148 0.74 12.20 -4.51
N LYS A 149 -0.31 12.91 -4.92
CA LYS A 149 -0.30 13.78 -6.11
C LYS A 149 0.72 14.92 -6.01
N ARG A 150 1.02 15.39 -4.80
CA ARG A 150 2.01 16.44 -4.57
C ARG A 150 3.43 15.88 -4.43
N TYR A 151 3.58 14.84 -3.62
CA TYR A 151 4.89 14.30 -3.26
C TYR A 151 5.53 13.48 -4.38
N ILE A 152 4.82 12.50 -4.94
CA ILE A 152 5.40 11.52 -5.86
C ILE A 152 5.97 12.16 -7.15
N PRO A 153 5.30 13.10 -7.84
CA PRO A 153 5.87 13.71 -9.03
C PRO A 153 7.18 14.45 -8.76
N VAL A 154 7.27 15.21 -7.67
CA VAL A 154 8.47 15.95 -7.29
C VAL A 154 9.61 14.96 -6.98
N ARG A 155 9.33 13.95 -6.14
CA ARG A 155 10.32 12.94 -5.76
C ARG A 155 10.78 12.11 -6.95
N MET A 156 9.86 11.76 -7.87
CA MET A 156 10.21 11.04 -9.09
C MET A 156 11.12 11.86 -10.00
N ALA A 157 10.88 13.19 -10.15
CA ALA A 157 11.73 14.05 -10.95
C ALA A 157 13.17 14.14 -10.40
N GLU A 158 13.32 14.22 -9.07
CA GLU A 158 14.64 14.19 -8.42
C GLU A 158 15.37 12.87 -8.68
N ILE A 159 14.68 11.74 -8.55
CA ILE A 159 15.26 10.41 -8.75
C ILE A 159 15.58 10.20 -10.24
N ALA A 160 14.68 10.58 -11.16
CA ALA A 160 14.90 10.48 -12.59
C ALA A 160 16.14 11.28 -13.04
N SER A 161 16.29 12.50 -12.50
CA SER A 161 17.51 13.31 -12.74
C SER A 161 18.78 12.61 -12.30
N LYS A 162 18.78 11.97 -11.12
CA LYS A 162 19.93 11.21 -10.59
C LYS A 162 20.21 9.93 -11.39
N LEU A 163 19.17 9.29 -11.93
CA LEU A 163 19.28 8.13 -12.80
C LEU A 163 19.69 8.48 -14.23
N GLY A 164 19.62 9.77 -14.61
CA GLY A 164 19.87 10.22 -15.99
C GLY A 164 18.82 9.72 -16.97
N THR A 165 17.56 9.55 -16.52
CA THR A 165 16.45 9.08 -17.35
C THR A 165 15.37 10.16 -17.48
N GLU A 166 14.49 9.99 -18.48
CA GLU A 166 13.31 10.85 -18.62
C GLU A 166 12.38 10.71 -17.42
N CYS A 167 11.64 11.79 -17.12
CA CYS A 167 10.61 11.79 -16.09
C CYS A 167 9.22 11.78 -16.76
N PRO A 168 8.61 10.61 -16.93
CA PRO A 168 7.30 10.49 -17.56
C PRO A 168 6.18 11.10 -16.72
N PRO A 169 4.98 11.36 -17.31
CA PRO A 169 3.81 11.76 -16.56
C PRO A 169 3.42 10.74 -15.48
N VAL A 170 3.06 11.25 -14.31
CA VAL A 170 2.63 10.46 -13.15
C VAL A 170 1.11 10.43 -13.05
N LYS A 171 0.54 9.26 -12.75
CA LYS A 171 -0.86 9.09 -12.37
C LYS A 171 -0.96 8.41 -11.01
N ILE A 172 -1.66 9.03 -10.07
CA ILE A 172 -2.02 8.39 -8.80
C ILE A 172 -3.31 7.59 -8.97
N THR A 173 -3.31 6.38 -8.43
CA THR A 173 -4.40 5.39 -8.55
C THR A 173 -4.75 4.81 -7.19
N SER A 174 -5.90 4.12 -7.11
CA SER A 174 -6.30 3.33 -5.93
C SER A 174 -6.04 1.83 -6.12
N ALA A 175 -5.00 1.45 -6.88
CA ALA A 175 -4.66 0.05 -7.11
C ALA A 175 -4.34 -0.66 -5.79
N LYS A 176 -4.98 -1.84 -5.55
CA LYS A 176 -4.82 -2.62 -4.32
C LYS A 176 -3.72 -3.70 -4.42
N LYS A 177 -3.32 -4.09 -5.65
CA LYS A 177 -2.45 -5.25 -5.88
C LYS A 177 -1.02 -4.87 -6.29
N GLN A 178 -0.76 -3.62 -6.56
CA GLN A 178 0.55 -3.14 -7.04
C GLN A 178 0.83 -1.75 -6.50
N TRP A 179 2.08 -1.48 -6.17
CA TRP A 179 2.54 -0.19 -5.67
C TRP A 179 2.75 0.82 -6.79
N GLY A 180 3.29 0.36 -7.92
CA GLY A 180 3.53 1.11 -9.13
C GLY A 180 3.30 0.29 -10.40
N SER A 181 3.33 0.95 -11.54
CA SER A 181 3.38 0.32 -12.85
C SER A 181 3.85 1.30 -13.92
N CYS A 182 4.79 0.88 -14.76
CA CYS A 182 5.23 1.59 -15.94
C CYS A 182 4.42 1.11 -17.15
N ILE A 183 3.72 2.02 -17.82
CA ILE A 183 2.85 1.72 -18.94
C ILE A 183 3.45 2.31 -20.22
N HIS A 184 3.81 1.43 -21.15
CA HIS A 184 4.26 1.80 -22.49
C HIS A 184 3.07 1.82 -23.45
N ASP A 185 2.67 2.99 -23.92
CA ASP A 185 1.67 3.11 -24.98
C ASP A 185 2.35 2.93 -26.35
N LYS A 186 2.23 1.73 -26.88
CA LYS A 186 2.82 1.38 -28.18
C LYS A 186 2.27 2.19 -29.37
N ARG A 187 1.09 2.79 -29.23
CA ARG A 187 0.44 3.56 -30.31
C ARG A 187 1.00 4.97 -30.41
N HIS A 188 1.40 5.56 -29.29
CA HIS A 188 1.82 6.96 -29.24
C HIS A 188 3.27 7.14 -28.79
N SER A 189 4.03 6.04 -28.63
CA SER A 189 5.39 6.04 -28.09
C SER A 189 5.52 6.76 -26.75
N ASN A 190 4.44 6.83 -25.97
CA ASN A 190 4.39 7.51 -24.70
C ASN A 190 4.56 6.53 -23.55
N VAL A 191 5.37 6.93 -22.57
CA VAL A 191 5.51 6.23 -21.30
C VAL A 191 4.76 7.00 -20.22
N ARG A 192 4.06 6.29 -19.35
CA ARG A 192 3.39 6.83 -18.17
C ARG A 192 3.64 5.93 -16.98
N ILE A 193 3.90 6.51 -15.83
CA ILE A 193 4.05 5.76 -14.58
C ILE A 193 2.83 6.01 -13.69
N CYS A 194 2.25 4.92 -13.17
CA CYS A 194 1.15 4.96 -12.21
C CYS A 194 1.65 4.51 -10.85
N PHE A 195 1.23 5.18 -9.78
CA PHE A 195 1.49 4.77 -8.40
C PHE A 195 0.18 4.63 -7.64
N SER A 196 0.08 3.60 -6.81
CA SER A 196 -0.98 3.52 -5.82
C SER A 196 -0.73 4.55 -4.72
N TRP A 197 -1.75 5.30 -4.31
CA TRP A 197 -1.62 6.21 -3.16
C TRP A 197 -1.17 5.47 -1.88
N ARG A 198 -1.44 4.18 -1.81
CA ARG A 198 -1.06 3.33 -0.67
C ARG A 198 0.44 3.26 -0.42
N VAL A 199 1.25 3.59 -1.43
CA VAL A 199 2.70 3.67 -1.24
C VAL A 199 3.10 4.74 -0.23
N MET A 200 2.24 5.77 0.00
CA MET A 200 2.48 6.82 1.01
C MET A 200 2.49 6.30 2.45
N LEU A 201 1.94 5.11 2.68
CA LEU A 201 1.97 4.45 3.99
C LEU A 201 3.36 3.87 4.32
N ALA A 202 4.18 3.61 3.30
CA ALA A 202 5.53 3.07 3.46
C ALA A 202 6.56 4.13 3.85
N SER A 203 7.74 3.69 4.30
CA SER A 203 8.87 4.58 4.52
C SER A 203 9.30 5.29 3.23
N ILE A 204 9.95 6.44 3.37
CA ILE A 204 10.48 7.20 2.22
C ILE A 204 11.39 6.32 1.38
N GLN A 205 12.23 5.50 2.02
CA GLN A 205 13.13 4.60 1.32
C GLN A 205 12.36 3.55 0.51
N ALA A 206 11.25 3.03 1.04
CA ALA A 206 10.39 2.09 0.33
C ALA A 206 9.62 2.77 -0.81
N ILE A 207 9.15 4.02 -0.63
CA ILE A 207 8.57 4.84 -1.72
C ILE A 207 9.59 5.02 -2.84
N ASP A 208 10.81 5.44 -2.50
CA ASP A 208 11.90 5.62 -3.46
C ASP A 208 12.20 4.33 -4.23
N SER A 209 12.14 3.18 -3.56
CA SER A 209 12.37 1.89 -4.21
C SER A 209 11.34 1.56 -5.28
N VAL A 210 10.07 1.92 -5.05
CA VAL A 210 9.01 1.77 -6.06
C VAL A 210 9.26 2.75 -7.22
N ILE A 211 9.64 3.99 -6.94
CA ILE A 211 9.93 4.99 -7.97
C ILE A 211 11.10 4.53 -8.84
N VAL A 212 12.21 4.08 -8.24
CA VAL A 212 13.38 3.54 -8.97
C VAL A 212 12.98 2.34 -9.84
N HIS A 213 12.19 1.42 -9.28
CA HIS A 213 11.70 0.25 -9.98
C HIS A 213 10.93 0.62 -11.26
N GLU A 214 9.98 1.55 -11.14
CA GLU A 214 9.17 1.97 -12.28
C GLU A 214 9.97 2.78 -13.32
N LEU A 215 10.91 3.60 -12.88
CA LEU A 215 11.82 4.33 -13.77
C LEU A 215 12.75 3.39 -14.54
N CYS A 216 13.24 2.32 -13.91
CA CYS A 216 14.06 1.31 -14.58
C CYS A 216 13.30 0.59 -15.71
N HIS A 217 11.97 0.48 -15.60
CA HIS A 217 11.13 -0.11 -16.65
C HIS A 217 11.05 0.72 -17.93
N ILE A 218 11.45 1.98 -17.91
CA ILE A 218 11.52 2.81 -19.15
C ILE A 218 12.50 2.19 -20.14
N SER A 219 13.67 1.73 -19.66
CA SER A 219 14.70 1.11 -20.48
C SER A 219 14.64 -0.42 -20.52
N GLU A 220 14.21 -1.04 -19.42
CA GLU A 220 14.21 -2.49 -19.25
C GLU A 220 12.79 -2.98 -18.89
N PRO A 221 11.92 -3.27 -19.88
CA PRO A 221 10.53 -3.63 -19.61
C PRO A 221 10.34 -4.92 -18.79
N ASN A 222 11.34 -5.81 -18.78
CA ASN A 222 11.29 -7.11 -18.12
C ASN A 222 12.25 -7.16 -16.93
N HIS A 223 11.88 -7.87 -15.86
CA HIS A 223 12.70 -8.07 -14.66
C HIS A 223 13.91 -9.01 -14.88
N GLY A 224 14.63 -8.84 -15.99
CA GLY A 224 15.83 -9.61 -16.31
C GLY A 224 17.07 -9.14 -15.52
N ALA A 225 18.21 -9.76 -15.82
CA ALA A 225 19.47 -9.45 -15.14
C ALA A 225 19.91 -7.98 -15.30
N ARG A 226 19.62 -7.36 -16.46
CA ARG A 226 19.90 -5.93 -16.69
C ARG A 226 19.07 -5.03 -15.80
N PHE A 227 17.76 -5.29 -15.74
CA PHE A 227 16.83 -4.58 -14.86
C PHE A 227 17.33 -4.57 -13.42
N TRP A 228 17.58 -5.75 -12.85
CA TRP A 228 18.04 -5.87 -11.46
C TRP A 228 19.41 -5.25 -11.22
N ARG A 229 20.26 -5.21 -12.23
CA ARG A 229 21.55 -4.49 -12.15
C ARG A 229 21.33 -2.99 -12.03
N HIS A 230 20.44 -2.41 -12.84
CA HIS A 230 20.10 -0.98 -12.77
C HIS A 230 19.52 -0.63 -11.41
N VAL A 231 18.52 -1.39 -10.94
CA VAL A 231 17.91 -1.16 -9.62
C VAL A 231 18.95 -1.22 -8.51
N LYS A 232 19.78 -2.28 -8.45
CA LYS A 232 20.78 -2.48 -7.38
C LYS A 232 21.91 -1.47 -7.43
N ASN A 233 22.32 -1.01 -8.61
CA ASN A 233 23.36 0.02 -8.73
C ASN A 233 22.90 1.34 -8.12
N PHE A 234 21.62 1.69 -8.27
CA PHE A 234 21.08 2.91 -7.72
C PHE A 234 20.63 2.73 -6.25
N MET A 235 20.13 1.56 -5.90
CA MET A 235 19.57 1.23 -4.60
C MET A 235 20.07 -0.13 -4.11
N PRO A 236 21.30 -0.21 -3.53
CA PRO A 236 21.88 -1.47 -3.06
C PRO A 236 20.98 -2.20 -2.05
N ASP A 237 20.26 -1.47 -1.18
CA ASP A 237 19.39 -1.98 -0.14
C ASP A 237 17.94 -2.22 -0.60
N TYR A 238 17.70 -2.35 -1.92
CA TYR A 238 16.37 -2.57 -2.49
C TYR A 238 15.60 -3.72 -1.82
N SER A 239 16.29 -4.79 -1.44
CA SER A 239 15.67 -5.96 -0.81
C SER A 239 14.97 -5.63 0.50
N GLN A 240 15.51 -4.72 1.31
CA GLN A 240 14.89 -4.29 2.58
C GLN A 240 13.60 -3.52 2.33
N SER A 241 13.61 -2.63 1.34
CA SER A 241 12.42 -1.89 0.92
C SER A 241 11.33 -2.81 0.35
N ALA A 242 11.71 -3.81 -0.45
CA ALA A 242 10.79 -4.79 -0.99
C ALA A 242 10.14 -5.64 0.12
N GLU A 243 10.90 -6.00 1.15
CA GLU A 243 10.38 -6.72 2.31
C GLU A 243 9.42 -5.87 3.14
N GLU A 244 9.73 -4.58 3.35
CA GLU A 244 8.82 -3.63 4.00
C GLU A 244 7.50 -3.53 3.24
N LEU A 245 7.55 -3.31 1.92
CA LEU A 245 6.37 -3.22 1.06
C LEU A 245 5.54 -4.51 1.08
N HIS A 246 6.19 -5.66 1.10
CA HIS A 246 5.51 -6.95 1.21
C HIS A 246 4.76 -7.07 2.54
N ARG A 247 5.39 -6.72 3.66
CA ARG A 247 4.75 -6.70 4.98
C ARG A 247 3.58 -5.72 5.02
N LEU A 248 3.80 -4.50 4.51
CA LEU A 248 2.78 -3.46 4.49
C LEU A 248 1.55 -3.85 3.65
N SER A 249 1.74 -4.59 2.54
CA SER A 249 0.62 -5.11 1.75
C SER A 249 -0.34 -5.98 2.56
N GLY A 250 0.19 -6.80 3.47
CA GLY A 250 -0.61 -7.63 4.37
C GLY A 250 -1.41 -6.80 5.38
N VAL A 251 -0.76 -5.77 5.96
CA VAL A 251 -1.39 -4.86 6.92
C VAL A 251 -2.52 -4.05 6.24
N ILE A 252 -2.23 -3.46 5.08
CA ILE A 252 -3.23 -2.69 4.33
C ILE A 252 -4.44 -3.56 3.96
N ALA A 253 -4.21 -4.80 3.51
CA ALA A 253 -5.30 -5.70 3.16
C ALA A 253 -6.20 -6.08 4.35
N ALA A 254 -5.68 -5.98 5.58
CA ALA A 254 -6.42 -6.26 6.80
C ALA A 254 -7.16 -5.03 7.36
N CYS A 255 -6.65 -3.82 7.12
CA CYS A 255 -7.11 -2.60 7.77
C CYS A 255 -7.87 -1.65 6.83
N TRP A 256 -7.62 -1.71 5.52
CA TRP A 256 -8.26 -0.88 4.50
C TRP A 256 -9.22 -1.71 3.65
N HIS A 257 -10.52 -1.42 3.74
CA HIS A 257 -11.59 -2.19 3.10
C HIS A 257 -12.01 -1.58 1.74
N ILE A 258 -11.78 -0.29 1.51
CA ILE A 258 -12.07 0.42 0.27
C ILE A 258 -11.07 0.20 -0.86
#